data_676cb6d4fe4c723b6c3a29eca02d0315
#
_entry.id   676cb6d4fe4c723b6c3a29eca02d0315
#
_cell.length_a   1.000
_cell.length_b   1.000
_cell.length_c   1.000
_cell.angle_alpha   90.00
_cell.angle_beta   90.00
_cell.angle_gamma   90.00
#
_symmetry.space_group_name_H-M   'P 1'
#
loop_
_entity.id
_entity.type
_entity.pdbx_description
1 polymer ?
#
loop_
_entity_poly.entity_id
_entity_poly.type
_entity_poly.pdbx_seq_one_letter_code
_entity_poly.pdbx_strand_id
1 'polypeptide(L)'
;PTVWASSWGDISRTFKLTQTLSQHEDMSPADFALSVHNAVGAQAAIWLKNHASTSAVAAGPVTASCALLEAFLKLQSSPSVLVVRYEESMPELWRNNDSDSAPLPCAWALRLTSAPTAQTIKLETVDAANVEKSACHILDEIRFLINGTVAYAESDGVRAWHWGRL
;
A
#
# COMPACT_ATOMS: atom_id res chain seq x y z
N PRO A 1 10.84 -9.05 -9.33
CA PRO A 1 10.37 -8.80 -7.96
C PRO A 1 9.11 -7.95 -7.92
N THR A 2 8.30 -8.13 -6.86
CA THR A 2 7.07 -7.36 -6.62
C THR A 2 7.03 -6.83 -5.19
N VAL A 3 6.39 -5.67 -5.01
CA VAL A 3 6.06 -5.10 -3.70
C VAL A 3 4.55 -4.86 -3.68
N TRP A 4 3.87 -5.48 -2.73
CA TRP A 4 2.43 -5.35 -2.51
C TRP A 4 2.20 -4.49 -1.28
N ALA A 5 1.46 -3.43 -1.43
CA ALA A 5 1.28 -2.42 -0.41
C ALA A 5 -0.20 -2.16 -0.14
N SER A 6 -0.58 -2.28 1.12
CA SER A 6 -1.92 -1.94 1.60
C SER A 6 -1.81 -1.53 3.06
N SER A 7 -2.57 -0.54 3.48
CA SER A 7 -2.62 -0.15 4.90
C SER A 7 -3.31 -1.21 5.76
N TRP A 8 -4.30 -1.90 5.18
CA TRP A 8 -5.20 -2.79 5.89
C TRP A 8 -5.19 -4.25 5.40
N GLY A 9 -4.61 -4.53 4.22
CA GLY A 9 -4.65 -5.85 3.59
C GLY A 9 -6.07 -6.27 3.18
N ASP A 10 -6.38 -7.56 3.29
CA ASP A 10 -7.74 -8.13 3.11
C ASP A 10 -8.57 -7.84 4.38
N ILE A 11 -9.04 -6.60 4.49
CA ILE A 11 -9.79 -6.12 5.66
C ILE A 11 -11.14 -6.80 5.77
N SER A 12 -11.79 -7.11 4.67
CA SER A 12 -13.09 -7.79 4.63
C SER A 12 -13.00 -9.20 5.23
N ARG A 13 -11.96 -9.94 4.89
CA ARG A 13 -11.69 -11.27 5.47
C ARG A 13 -11.33 -11.18 6.94
N THR A 14 -10.46 -10.24 7.31
CA THR A 14 -10.08 -10.01 8.70
C THR A 14 -11.29 -9.67 9.56
N PHE A 15 -12.19 -8.83 9.06
CA PHE A 15 -13.45 -8.50 9.73
C PHE A 15 -14.33 -9.73 9.95
N LYS A 16 -14.52 -10.55 8.90
CA LYS A 16 -15.31 -11.81 9.00
C LYS A 16 -14.73 -12.76 10.04
N LEU A 17 -13.41 -12.97 10.03
CA LEU A 17 -12.75 -13.82 11.02
C LEU A 17 -12.93 -13.30 12.46
N THR A 18 -12.84 -11.98 12.65
CA THR A 18 -13.06 -11.34 13.95
C THR A 18 -14.51 -11.52 14.43
N GLN A 19 -15.50 -11.44 13.52
CA GLN A 19 -16.89 -11.72 13.84
C GLN A 19 -17.08 -13.20 14.27
N THR A 20 -16.56 -14.16 13.50
CA THR A 20 -16.62 -15.60 13.84
C THR A 20 -16.03 -15.85 15.21
N LEU A 21 -14.85 -15.27 15.50
CA LEU A 21 -14.22 -15.38 16.82
C LEU A 21 -15.08 -14.80 17.94
N SER A 22 -15.71 -13.65 17.71
CA SER A 22 -16.58 -12.98 18.70
C SER A 22 -17.85 -13.79 19.03
N GLN A 23 -18.28 -14.63 18.11
CA GLN A 23 -19.43 -15.53 18.26
C GLN A 23 -19.05 -16.90 18.86
N HIS A 24 -17.78 -17.08 19.22
CA HIS A 24 -17.22 -18.35 19.71
C HIS A 24 -17.37 -19.51 18.72
N GLU A 25 -17.41 -19.21 17.43
CA GLU A 25 -17.46 -20.19 16.36
C GLU A 25 -16.05 -20.59 15.90
N ASP A 26 -15.92 -21.78 15.30
CA ASP A 26 -14.66 -22.26 14.76
C ASP A 26 -14.25 -21.45 13.52
N MET A 27 -13.03 -20.94 13.54
CA MET A 27 -12.46 -20.24 12.39
C MET A 27 -11.98 -21.21 11.32
N SER A 28 -12.25 -20.89 10.07
CA SER A 28 -11.69 -21.60 8.92
C SER A 28 -10.16 -21.41 8.85
N PRO A 29 -9.36 -22.48 8.92
CA PRO A 29 -7.90 -22.37 8.76
C PRO A 29 -7.50 -21.80 7.40
N ALA A 30 -8.27 -22.08 6.35
CA ALA A 30 -8.01 -21.54 5.01
C ALA A 30 -8.27 -20.04 4.96
N ASP A 31 -9.37 -19.55 5.55
CA ASP A 31 -9.64 -18.11 5.60
C ASP A 31 -8.59 -17.38 6.46
N PHE A 32 -8.15 -17.98 7.56
CA PHE A 32 -7.08 -17.43 8.37
C PHE A 32 -5.76 -17.33 7.58
N ALA A 33 -5.37 -18.41 6.89
CA ALA A 33 -4.16 -18.41 6.06
C ALA A 33 -4.19 -17.36 4.93
N LEU A 34 -5.38 -17.01 4.45
CA LEU A 34 -5.58 -16.01 3.39
C LEU A 34 -5.77 -14.58 3.92
N SER A 35 -5.93 -14.39 5.24
CA SER A 35 -6.08 -13.06 5.84
C SER A 35 -4.75 -12.35 6.11
N VAL A 36 -3.63 -13.07 6.06
CA VAL A 36 -2.32 -12.49 6.31
C VAL A 36 -1.94 -11.48 5.22
N HIS A 37 -1.23 -10.44 5.61
CA HIS A 37 -0.96 -9.28 4.74
C HIS A 37 -0.26 -9.61 3.42
N ASN A 38 0.56 -10.66 3.40
CA ASN A 38 1.26 -11.10 2.18
C ASN A 38 0.45 -12.09 1.31
N ALA A 39 -0.76 -12.47 1.71
CA ALA A 39 -1.54 -13.49 0.99
C ALA A 39 -1.89 -13.07 -0.43
N VAL A 40 -2.28 -11.81 -0.64
CA VAL A 40 -2.63 -11.27 -1.97
C VAL A 40 -1.45 -11.38 -2.93
N GLY A 41 -0.26 -10.93 -2.49
CA GLY A 41 0.96 -11.04 -3.29
C GLY A 41 1.39 -12.50 -3.54
N ALA A 42 1.23 -13.37 -2.55
CA ALA A 42 1.53 -14.80 -2.68
C ALA A 42 0.59 -15.48 -3.67
N GLN A 43 -0.71 -15.24 -3.60
CA GLN A 43 -1.68 -15.77 -4.56
C GLN A 43 -1.40 -15.29 -5.99
N ALA A 44 -1.11 -13.98 -6.16
CA ALA A 44 -0.75 -13.44 -7.45
C ALA A 44 0.52 -14.10 -8.00
N ALA A 45 1.55 -14.31 -7.17
CA ALA A 45 2.78 -14.99 -7.58
C ALA A 45 2.52 -16.43 -8.04
N ILE A 46 1.68 -17.18 -7.33
CA ILE A 46 1.28 -18.55 -7.70
C ILE A 46 0.54 -18.54 -9.04
N TRP A 47 -0.48 -17.68 -9.18
CA TRP A 47 -1.29 -17.59 -10.39
C TRP A 47 -0.48 -17.19 -11.63
N LEU A 48 0.43 -16.24 -11.47
CA LEU A 48 1.33 -15.76 -12.52
C LEU A 48 2.55 -16.67 -12.73
N LYS A 49 2.72 -17.74 -11.93
CA LYS A 49 3.91 -18.59 -11.90
C LYS A 49 5.20 -17.77 -11.76
N ASN A 50 5.14 -16.71 -10.95
CA ASN A 50 6.25 -15.81 -10.71
C ASN A 50 7.04 -16.26 -9.46
N HIS A 51 8.28 -16.68 -9.66
CA HIS A 51 9.18 -17.13 -8.59
C HIS A 51 10.13 -16.03 -8.07
N ALA A 52 9.99 -14.81 -8.56
CA ALA A 52 10.78 -13.69 -8.07
C ALA A 52 10.35 -13.27 -6.65
N SER A 53 11.26 -12.58 -5.95
CA SER A 53 10.98 -12.13 -4.58
C SER A 53 9.73 -11.24 -4.51
N THR A 54 8.92 -11.47 -3.50
CA THR A 54 7.70 -10.71 -3.21
C THR A 54 7.76 -10.18 -1.80
N SER A 55 7.51 -8.89 -1.60
CA SER A 55 7.36 -8.25 -0.28
C SER A 55 5.93 -7.74 -0.11
N ALA A 56 5.46 -7.73 1.14
CA ALA A 56 4.23 -7.06 1.54
C ALA A 56 4.56 -5.92 2.51
N VAL A 57 3.97 -4.75 2.31
CA VAL A 57 4.26 -3.54 3.07
C VAL A 57 2.97 -2.94 3.61
N ALA A 58 2.96 -2.63 4.91
CA ALA A 58 1.94 -1.87 5.59
C ALA A 58 2.60 -0.84 6.52
N ALA A 59 2.26 0.42 6.35
CA ALA A 59 2.81 1.52 7.15
C ALA A 59 1.77 2.65 7.37
N GLY A 60 0.49 2.26 7.48
CA GLY A 60 -0.60 3.22 7.67
C GLY A 60 -0.62 4.31 6.58
N PRO A 61 -0.71 5.59 6.94
CA PRO A 61 -0.76 6.70 5.99
C PRO A 61 0.44 6.82 5.05
N VAL A 62 1.61 6.30 5.44
CA VAL A 62 2.85 6.37 4.64
C VAL A 62 3.19 5.06 3.94
N THR A 63 2.19 4.21 3.72
CA THR A 63 2.36 2.89 3.08
C THR A 63 2.96 3.01 1.68
N ALA A 64 2.54 3.99 0.90
CA ALA A 64 3.02 4.15 -0.47
C ALA A 64 4.50 4.55 -0.52
N SER A 65 4.95 5.50 0.30
CA SER A 65 6.37 5.87 0.40
C SER A 65 7.24 4.69 0.87
N CYS A 66 6.77 3.93 1.87
CA CYS A 66 7.48 2.75 2.34
C CYS A 66 7.58 1.67 1.25
N ALA A 67 6.54 1.50 0.42
CA ALA A 67 6.56 0.57 -0.71
C ALA A 67 7.53 1.01 -1.81
N LEU A 68 7.61 2.31 -2.10
CA LEU A 68 8.57 2.84 -3.06
C LEU A 68 10.01 2.70 -2.55
N LEU A 69 10.24 2.90 -1.25
CA LEU A 69 11.55 2.68 -0.62
C LEU A 69 11.97 1.20 -0.73
N GLU A 70 11.07 0.27 -0.39
CA GLU A 70 11.31 -1.18 -0.54
C GLU A 70 11.62 -1.54 -2.00
N ALA A 71 10.87 -0.96 -2.94
CA ALA A 71 11.12 -1.18 -4.36
C ALA A 71 12.46 -0.61 -4.82
N PHE A 72 12.86 0.56 -4.33
CA PHE A 72 14.17 1.16 -4.59
C PHE A 72 15.31 0.24 -4.12
N LEU A 73 15.18 -0.35 -2.92
CA LEU A 73 16.15 -1.31 -2.41
C LEU A 73 16.25 -2.57 -3.30
N LYS A 74 15.11 -3.08 -3.79
CA LYS A 74 15.08 -4.22 -4.71
C LYS A 74 15.68 -3.91 -6.09
N LEU A 75 15.62 -2.66 -6.54
CA LEU A 75 16.26 -2.22 -7.79
C LEU A 75 17.79 -2.31 -7.76
N GLN A 76 18.41 -2.39 -6.56
CA GLN A 76 19.85 -2.60 -6.44
C GLN A 76 20.30 -3.98 -6.99
N SER A 77 19.37 -4.95 -7.03
CA SER A 77 19.63 -6.32 -7.48
C SER A 77 18.75 -6.78 -8.64
N SER A 78 17.90 -5.88 -9.17
CA SER A 78 16.92 -6.24 -10.20
C SER A 78 16.71 -5.09 -11.18
N PRO A 79 16.58 -5.35 -12.48
CA PRO A 79 16.42 -4.29 -13.50
C PRO A 79 15.08 -3.55 -13.41
N SER A 80 14.08 -4.19 -12.81
CA SER A 80 12.77 -3.57 -12.58
C SER A 80 12.04 -4.22 -11.40
N VAL A 81 11.16 -3.46 -10.77
CA VAL A 81 10.29 -3.91 -9.67
C VAL A 81 8.87 -3.43 -9.96
N LEU A 82 7.89 -4.30 -9.78
CA LEU A 82 6.48 -3.94 -9.83
C LEU A 82 6.01 -3.60 -8.41
N VAL A 83 5.50 -2.39 -8.23
CA VAL A 83 4.80 -1.97 -7.00
C VAL A 83 3.31 -2.02 -7.28
N VAL A 84 2.56 -2.69 -6.41
CA VAL A 84 1.10 -2.75 -6.44
C VAL A 84 0.59 -2.18 -5.12
N ARG A 85 -0.16 -1.11 -5.19
CA ARG A 85 -0.83 -0.46 -4.06
C ARG A 85 -2.33 -0.70 -4.17
N TYR A 86 -2.95 -1.19 -3.11
CA TYR A 86 -4.39 -1.47 -3.11
C TYR A 86 -5.00 -1.19 -1.74
N GLU A 87 -6.26 -0.84 -1.73
CA GLU A 87 -7.10 -0.79 -0.54
C GLU A 87 -8.49 -1.31 -0.88
N GLU A 88 -9.09 -2.02 0.08
CA GLU A 88 -10.49 -2.40 0.07
C GLU A 88 -11.36 -1.39 0.80
N SER A 89 -12.66 -1.46 0.60
CA SER A 89 -13.62 -0.70 1.41
C SER A 89 -13.55 -1.15 2.88
N MET A 90 -13.46 -0.19 3.78
CA MET A 90 -13.58 -0.48 5.21
C MET A 90 -14.97 -1.04 5.54
N PRO A 91 -15.09 -2.15 6.26
CA PRO A 91 -16.37 -2.65 6.76
C PRO A 91 -17.12 -1.55 7.54
N GLU A 92 -18.44 -1.47 7.35
CA GLU A 92 -19.25 -0.38 7.90
C GLU A 92 -19.09 -0.22 9.43
N LEU A 93 -19.03 -1.33 10.15
CA LEU A 93 -18.88 -1.34 11.60
C LEU A 93 -17.53 -0.75 12.07
N TRP A 94 -16.51 -0.76 11.20
CA TRP A 94 -15.17 -0.21 11.51
C TRP A 94 -14.96 1.20 10.94
N ARG A 95 -15.97 1.75 10.25
CA ARG A 95 -15.93 3.15 9.81
C ARG A 95 -16.19 4.06 10.99
N ASN A 96 -15.24 4.93 11.29
CA ASN A 96 -15.48 6.02 12.24
C ASN A 96 -16.39 7.05 11.58
N ASN A 97 -17.42 7.50 12.27
CA ASN A 97 -18.39 8.50 11.77
C ASN A 97 -17.76 9.84 11.39
N ASP A 98 -16.56 10.13 11.88
CA ASP A 98 -15.83 11.38 11.61
C ASP A 98 -14.90 11.31 10.40
N SER A 99 -14.81 10.16 9.71
CA SER A 99 -13.91 10.02 8.58
C SER A 99 -14.66 10.06 7.24
N ASP A 100 -14.75 11.23 6.62
CA ASP A 100 -14.95 11.40 5.17
C ASP A 100 -13.87 10.64 4.34
N SER A 101 -12.99 9.93 5.02
CA SER A 101 -11.79 9.30 4.51
C SER A 101 -11.79 7.77 4.57
N ALA A 102 -12.97 7.11 4.62
CA ALA A 102 -12.99 5.67 4.40
C ALA A 102 -12.41 5.39 3.00
N PRO A 103 -11.34 4.59 2.88
CA PRO A 103 -10.73 4.36 1.59
C PRO A 103 -11.77 3.77 0.64
N LEU A 104 -11.94 4.41 -0.51
CA LEU A 104 -12.66 3.81 -1.61
C LEU A 104 -11.84 2.61 -2.10
N PRO A 105 -12.50 1.51 -2.52
CA PRO A 105 -11.77 0.38 -3.09
C PRO A 105 -11.07 0.85 -4.36
N CYS A 106 -9.76 0.84 -4.33
CA CYS A 106 -8.95 1.29 -5.45
C CYS A 106 -7.57 0.65 -5.42
N ALA A 107 -6.92 0.66 -6.57
CA ALA A 107 -5.57 0.16 -6.72
C ALA A 107 -4.83 0.92 -7.82
N TRP A 108 -3.51 0.95 -7.70
CA TRP A 108 -2.61 1.32 -8.79
C TRP A 108 -1.42 0.36 -8.84
N ALA A 109 -0.80 0.27 -9.99
CA ALA A 109 0.43 -0.48 -10.17
C ALA A 109 1.44 0.36 -10.94
N LEU A 110 2.70 0.29 -10.50
CA LEU A 110 3.79 1.04 -11.07
C LEU A 110 5.00 0.12 -11.29
N ARG A 111 5.52 0.09 -12.50
CA ARG A 111 6.77 -0.58 -12.80
C ARG A 111 7.92 0.42 -12.67
N LEU A 112 8.77 0.22 -11.68
CA LEU A 112 9.98 1.00 -11.46
C LEU A 112 11.18 0.36 -12.14
N THR A 113 12.08 1.22 -12.63
CA THR A 113 13.37 0.83 -13.20
C THR A 113 14.46 1.76 -12.69
N SER A 114 15.71 1.31 -12.70
CA SER A 114 16.86 2.15 -12.33
C SER A 114 17.29 3.12 -13.43
N ALA A 115 16.82 2.92 -14.66
CA ALA A 115 17.15 3.83 -15.77
C ALA A 115 16.40 5.16 -15.62
N PRO A 116 17.07 6.32 -15.75
CA PRO A 116 16.40 7.62 -15.74
C PRO A 116 15.40 7.71 -16.89
N THR A 117 14.20 8.18 -16.58
CA THR A 117 13.14 8.44 -17.57
C THR A 117 12.58 9.83 -17.36
N ALA A 118 11.80 10.32 -18.33
CA ALA A 118 11.06 11.59 -18.18
C ALA A 118 10.01 11.58 -17.05
N GLN A 119 9.79 10.43 -16.42
CA GLN A 119 8.84 10.25 -15.31
C GLN A 119 9.57 9.80 -14.03
N THR A 120 10.69 10.39 -13.72
CA THR A 120 11.44 10.07 -12.50
C THR A 120 10.70 10.62 -11.28
N ILE A 121 10.40 9.74 -10.31
CA ILE A 121 9.85 10.11 -9.00
C ILE A 121 11.02 10.33 -8.04
N LYS A 122 11.04 11.51 -7.42
CA LYS A 122 11.93 11.82 -6.30
C LYS A 122 11.17 11.61 -5.00
N LEU A 123 11.74 10.84 -4.08
CA LEU A 123 11.20 10.60 -2.76
C LEU A 123 12.16 11.16 -1.72
N GLU A 124 11.69 12.07 -0.88
CA GLU A 124 12.48 12.71 0.16
C GLU A 124 11.81 12.57 1.53
N THR A 125 12.59 12.30 2.57
CA THR A 125 12.13 12.43 3.95
C THR A 125 12.10 13.90 4.32
N VAL A 126 11.03 14.33 4.96
CA VAL A 126 10.85 15.70 5.45
C VAL A 126 10.46 15.69 6.92
N ASP A 127 10.59 16.83 7.59
CA ASP A 127 10.15 16.95 8.98
C ASP A 127 8.63 16.80 9.07
N ALA A 128 8.17 15.84 9.86
CA ALA A 128 6.75 15.56 10.03
C ALA A 128 5.97 16.76 10.63
N ALA A 129 6.65 17.64 11.36
CA ALA A 129 6.03 18.86 11.88
C ALA A 129 5.59 19.83 10.79
N ASN A 130 6.14 19.72 9.59
CA ASN A 130 5.84 20.58 8.44
C ASN A 130 4.83 19.97 7.46
N VAL A 131 4.32 18.78 7.75
CA VAL A 131 3.37 18.07 6.89
C VAL A 131 2.16 17.67 7.72
N GLU A 132 0.97 18.09 7.27
CA GLU A 132 -0.26 17.66 7.90
C GLU A 132 -0.39 16.13 7.85
N LYS A 133 -0.86 15.53 8.97
CA LYS A 133 -1.05 14.09 9.05
C LYS A 133 -2.06 13.65 7.98
N SER A 134 -1.60 12.83 7.07
CA SER A 134 -2.42 12.34 5.97
C SER A 134 -3.45 11.32 6.46
N ALA A 135 -4.67 11.44 5.96
CA ALA A 135 -5.70 10.41 6.10
C ALA A 135 -5.59 9.44 4.92
N CYS A 136 -4.59 8.62 4.84
CA CYS A 136 -4.41 7.52 3.87
C CYS A 136 -5.14 7.70 2.50
N HIS A 137 -4.80 8.76 1.76
CA HIS A 137 -5.51 9.09 0.51
C HIS A 137 -4.83 8.47 -0.70
N ILE A 138 -5.09 7.18 -0.97
CA ILE A 138 -4.66 6.51 -2.20
C ILE A 138 -5.08 7.29 -3.48
N LEU A 139 -6.15 8.08 -3.42
CA LEU A 139 -6.59 8.92 -4.54
C LEU A 139 -5.60 10.06 -4.82
N ASP A 140 -4.94 10.62 -3.81
CA ASP A 140 -3.95 11.67 -4.02
C ASP A 140 -2.64 11.10 -4.58
N GLU A 141 -2.28 9.87 -4.18
CA GLU A 141 -1.21 9.12 -4.83
C GLU A 141 -1.52 8.93 -6.33
N ILE A 142 -2.74 8.50 -6.67
CA ILE A 142 -3.20 8.32 -8.06
C ILE A 142 -3.18 9.66 -8.82
N ARG A 143 -3.66 10.73 -8.21
CA ARG A 143 -3.63 12.09 -8.81
C ARG A 143 -2.20 12.54 -9.12
N PHE A 144 -1.26 12.32 -8.19
CA PHE A 144 0.14 12.60 -8.42
C PHE A 144 0.69 11.78 -9.60
N LEU A 145 0.39 10.48 -9.64
CA LEU A 145 0.90 9.58 -10.68
C LEU A 145 0.35 9.88 -12.07
N ILE A 146 -0.94 10.25 -12.17
CA ILE A 146 -1.63 10.46 -13.47
C ILE A 146 -1.52 11.91 -13.94
N ASN A 147 -1.87 12.88 -13.08
CA ASN A 147 -2.06 14.26 -13.52
C ASN A 147 -0.78 15.09 -13.58
N GLY A 148 0.35 14.52 -13.17
CA GLY A 148 1.62 15.27 -13.14
C GLY A 148 1.64 16.41 -12.13
N THR A 149 0.84 16.30 -11.05
CA THR A 149 0.94 17.22 -9.90
C THR A 149 2.40 17.34 -9.50
N VAL A 150 2.87 18.57 -9.30
CA VAL A 150 4.31 18.85 -9.11
C VAL A 150 4.84 18.20 -7.83
N ALA A 151 4.00 18.07 -6.82
CA ALA A 151 4.38 17.51 -5.53
C ALA A 151 3.18 16.84 -4.82
N TYR A 152 3.50 15.85 -4.00
CA TYR A 152 2.58 15.18 -3.06
C TYR A 152 3.34 14.93 -1.76
N ALA A 153 2.68 15.05 -0.63
CA ALA A 153 3.29 14.75 0.67
C ALA A 153 2.36 13.88 1.51
N GLU A 154 2.95 12.97 2.29
CA GLU A 154 2.22 12.14 3.23
C GLU A 154 2.95 12.06 4.57
N SER A 155 2.19 11.92 5.65
CA SER A 155 2.72 11.86 7.01
C SER A 155 1.86 10.98 7.92
N ASP A 156 2.50 10.24 8.82
CA ASP A 156 1.84 9.55 9.94
C ASP A 156 1.93 10.34 11.26
N GLY A 157 2.49 11.55 11.20
CA GLY A 157 2.75 12.42 12.37
C GLY A 157 4.12 12.17 13.03
N VAL A 158 4.83 11.12 12.64
CA VAL A 158 6.18 10.77 13.09
C VAL A 158 7.15 10.77 11.92
N ARG A 159 6.72 10.21 10.79
CA ARG A 159 7.46 10.17 9.53
C ARG A 159 6.70 10.95 8.48
N ALA A 160 7.39 11.68 7.65
CA ALA A 160 6.81 12.37 6.53
C ALA A 160 7.68 12.24 5.28
N TRP A 161 7.01 12.18 4.15
CA TRP A 161 7.60 11.98 2.84
C TRP A 161 7.06 12.98 1.86
N HIS A 162 7.94 13.50 1.04
CA HIS A 162 7.61 14.37 -0.08
C HIS A 162 7.94 13.67 -1.40
N TRP A 163 6.98 13.62 -2.30
CA TRP A 163 7.11 13.09 -3.64
C TRP A 163 7.21 14.25 -4.61
N GLY A 164 8.24 14.26 -5.42
CA GLY A 164 8.45 15.22 -6.49
C GLY A 164 8.67 14.51 -7.84
N ARG A 165 8.58 15.27 -8.91
CA ARG A 165 9.02 14.85 -10.24
C ARG A 165 10.29 15.60 -10.59
N LEU A 166 11.24 14.89 -11.24
CA LEU A 166 12.46 15.47 -11.80
C LEU A 166 12.25 15.77 -13.28
#